data_b5be9e3cec5658a4d78b84ae42687ddd
#
_entry.id   b5be9e3cec5658a4d78b84ae42687ddd
#
_cell.length_a   1.000
_cell.length_b   1.000
_cell.length_c   1.000
_cell.angle_alpha   90.00
_cell.angle_beta   90.00
_cell.angle_gamma   90.00
#
_symmetry.space_group_name_H-M   'P 1'
#
loop_
_entity.id
_entity.type
_entity.pdbx_description
1 polymer ?
#
loop_
_entity_poly.entity_id
_entity_poly.type
_entity_poly.pdbx_seq_one_letter_code
_entity_poly.pdbx_strand_id
1 'polypeptide(L)'
;TMDDSQNNQKESNTPNEDNNDQSKVTQPLPTGSSGHYATDLIQFRVRGTTITGASPPSYVSLEEVMKVAHGFQNMALAHEIAVDQDFKLEPFVPPDNSYQKLVKETLHRAYFDILREQLNSDPPEYKQAMILMEDVKQGLFSILLPRHTRIRQMIEEVLDSDFIKQQAENNSLDFKKYATFVIDLMAKLAAPARDDLIQSITTMTDTVEIFRSILETLEILKLDLANTLIAMIRPHVQAESVTYERSKFDEMLKVQEDGLQYTKEWLRRHLDKSDLTLPVHDHIIIRNVTAQTLAKAYLELLLWERGNNYPETVDLDAPRFLDLGQQVFRLVSVASILLSSPTCAQLDQKINAQFKKELKHNIYIIMDNASTDTQLNAVLPSISEEVIVHTEQLLEKYDKDPLTEDVKELIRNQITGLRDPEHKVRVIVRQRVLEFLKDILVCGGGSRQVPIGLSALAEELTSVAGTLLRYVMHNKAVFTEHYFDIIREELN
;
A
#
# COMPACT_ATOMS: atom_id res chain seq x y z
N THR A 1 31.52 26.25 -67.36
CA THR A 1 30.35 25.99 -68.22
C THR A 1 29.28 25.41 -67.31
N MET A 2 28.38 26.25 -66.85
CA MET A 2 26.97 26.29 -67.32
C MET A 2 26.21 25.10 -66.82
N ASP A 3 25.07 25.10 -66.24
CA ASP A 3 24.06 26.15 -65.97
C ASP A 3 22.96 25.44 -65.20
N ASP A 4 22.40 26.15 -64.25
CA ASP A 4 20.99 26.47 -64.07
C ASP A 4 20.00 25.30 -64.02
N SER A 5 19.01 25.23 -63.17
CA SER A 5 18.10 26.24 -62.63
C SER A 5 17.10 25.55 -61.64
N GLN A 6 16.82 26.19 -60.56
CA GLN A 6 15.51 26.66 -60.11
C GLN A 6 14.35 25.65 -60.15
N ASN A 7 13.49 25.51 -59.20
CA ASN A 7 12.81 26.45 -58.29
C ASN A 7 11.62 25.74 -57.61
N ASN A 8 11.23 26.28 -56.52
CA ASN A 8 9.91 26.46 -55.91
C ASN A 8 9.42 25.51 -54.83
N GLN A 9 9.59 26.02 -53.66
CA GLN A 9 8.58 26.44 -52.64
C GLN A 9 7.20 25.81 -52.73
N LYS A 10 6.78 25.19 -51.62
CA LYS A 10 5.58 25.63 -50.90
C LYS A 10 5.56 25.13 -49.46
N GLU A 11 5.39 26.10 -48.58
CA GLU A 11 5.06 25.98 -47.18
C GLU A 11 3.72 25.25 -46.97
N SER A 12 3.62 24.51 -45.90
CA SER A 12 2.38 24.43 -45.12
C SER A 12 2.65 23.90 -43.71
N ASN A 13 2.48 24.79 -42.81
CA ASN A 13 2.12 24.75 -41.40
C ASN A 13 1.94 23.40 -40.74
N THR A 14 2.72 23.22 -39.67
CA THR A 14 2.47 22.37 -38.53
C THR A 14 1.41 22.99 -37.61
N PRO A 15 0.65 22.17 -36.88
CA PRO A 15 0.38 22.48 -35.48
C PRO A 15 1.08 21.48 -34.57
N ASN A 16 1.69 22.02 -33.53
CA ASN A 16 2.22 21.35 -32.37
C ASN A 16 1.12 20.47 -31.72
N GLU A 17 1.42 19.20 -31.54
CA GLU A 17 0.74 18.36 -30.58
C GLU A 17 1.73 17.98 -29.49
N ASP A 18 1.32 18.29 -28.29
CA ASP A 18 1.99 18.02 -27.03
C ASP A 18 2.37 16.56 -26.89
N ASN A 19 3.66 16.29 -26.84
CA ASN A 19 4.19 15.00 -26.39
C ASN A 19 4.07 14.92 -24.87
N ASN A 20 3.01 14.29 -24.43
CA ASN A 20 2.89 13.77 -23.08
C ASN A 20 3.66 12.44 -23.05
N ASP A 21 4.93 12.52 -22.69
CA ASP A 21 5.83 11.38 -22.54
C ASP A 21 5.46 10.62 -21.26
N GLN A 22 4.43 9.79 -21.38
CA GLN A 22 4.21 8.69 -20.43
C GLN A 22 5.24 7.62 -20.75
N SER A 23 6.32 7.60 -19.97
CA SER A 23 7.23 6.47 -19.94
C SER A 23 6.46 5.17 -19.61
N LYS A 24 6.00 4.50 -20.67
CA LYS A 24 5.55 3.12 -20.60
C LYS A 24 6.75 2.29 -20.17
N VAL A 25 6.78 1.90 -18.91
CA VAL A 25 7.55 0.75 -18.47
C VAL A 25 6.99 -0.45 -19.23
N THR A 26 7.63 -0.77 -20.33
CA THR A 26 7.42 -2.02 -21.06
C THR A 26 7.95 -3.14 -20.19
N GLN A 27 7.06 -3.80 -19.46
CA GLN A 27 7.36 -5.12 -18.90
C GLN A 27 7.65 -6.06 -20.09
N PRO A 28 8.70 -6.88 -20.04
CA PRO A 28 8.93 -7.88 -21.08
C PRO A 28 7.73 -8.82 -21.09
N LEU A 29 7.08 -8.92 -22.24
CA LEU A 29 6.12 -9.97 -22.54
C LEU A 29 6.84 -11.31 -22.30
N PRO A 30 6.24 -12.26 -21.59
CA PRO A 30 6.80 -13.59 -21.46
C PRO A 30 6.87 -14.18 -22.86
N THR A 31 8.09 -14.37 -23.37
CA THR A 31 8.35 -15.11 -24.59
C THR A 31 7.84 -16.52 -24.39
N GLY A 32 6.87 -16.89 -25.17
CA GLY A 32 6.17 -18.14 -25.08
C GLY A 32 7.09 -19.34 -25.13
N SER A 33 6.98 -20.17 -24.13
CA SER A 33 7.22 -21.59 -24.27
C SER A 33 6.09 -22.31 -23.54
N SER A 34 5.39 -23.09 -24.34
CA SER A 34 4.61 -24.28 -23.96
C SER A 34 3.88 -24.27 -22.61
N GLY A 35 2.62 -23.95 -22.64
CA GLY A 35 1.53 -24.71 -22.01
C GLY A 35 1.58 -24.98 -20.51
N HIS A 36 2.49 -24.38 -19.75
CA HIS A 36 2.40 -24.43 -18.31
C HIS A 36 1.31 -23.46 -17.87
N TYR A 37 0.39 -23.93 -17.06
CA TYR A 37 -0.48 -23.05 -16.29
C TYR A 37 0.45 -22.13 -15.52
N ALA A 38 0.39 -20.85 -15.83
CA ALA A 38 1.45 -19.91 -15.46
C ALA A 38 1.53 -19.74 -13.95
N THR A 39 2.18 -20.69 -13.28
CA THR A 39 2.65 -20.55 -11.90
C THR A 39 3.61 -19.36 -11.76
N ASP A 40 4.21 -18.92 -12.85
CA ASP A 40 5.08 -17.72 -12.90
C ASP A 40 4.32 -16.38 -12.84
N LEU A 41 2.98 -16.38 -12.95
CA LEU A 41 2.16 -15.17 -12.86
C LEU A 41 1.67 -14.84 -11.45
N ILE A 42 2.11 -15.58 -10.42
CA ILE A 42 1.73 -15.27 -9.05
C ILE A 42 2.72 -14.29 -8.49
N GLN A 43 2.33 -13.07 -8.64
CA GLN A 43 3.05 -11.94 -8.13
C GLN A 43 2.28 -11.40 -6.92
N PHE A 44 2.96 -11.26 -5.80
CA PHE A 44 2.41 -10.64 -4.60
C PHE A 44 2.66 -9.14 -4.66
N ARG A 45 1.64 -8.35 -4.34
CA ARG A 45 1.78 -6.89 -4.33
C ARG A 45 2.49 -6.46 -3.05
N VAL A 46 3.56 -5.66 -3.20
CA VAL A 46 4.21 -4.94 -2.12
C VAL A 46 3.72 -3.50 -2.15
N ARG A 47 3.34 -2.93 -1.02
CA ARG A 47 3.15 -1.49 -0.88
C ARG A 47 4.54 -0.85 -0.93
N GLY A 48 4.78 0.03 -1.88
CA GLY A 48 6.03 0.77 -1.95
C GLY A 48 6.31 1.30 -3.35
N THR A 49 6.94 2.43 -3.42
CA THR A 49 7.48 3.06 -4.61
C THR A 49 8.96 2.75 -4.74
N THR A 50 9.45 2.95 -5.93
CA THR A 50 10.79 2.60 -6.34
C THR A 50 11.79 3.71 -5.99
N ILE A 51 12.84 3.38 -5.24
CA ILE A 51 14.07 4.17 -5.27
C ILE A 51 14.84 3.83 -6.55
N THR A 52 15.32 4.84 -7.26
CA THR A 52 16.15 4.66 -8.44
C THR A 52 17.41 3.85 -8.08
N GLY A 53 17.53 2.62 -8.61
CA GLY A 53 18.65 1.73 -8.36
C GLY A 53 18.44 0.63 -7.30
N ALA A 54 17.40 0.73 -6.47
CA ALA A 54 17.03 -0.28 -5.47
C ALA A 54 15.55 -0.67 -5.60
N SER A 55 14.99 -0.56 -6.80
CA SER A 55 13.57 -0.84 -7.05
C SER A 55 13.21 -2.25 -6.66
N PRO A 56 12.27 -2.44 -5.71
CA PRO A 56 11.59 -3.70 -5.65
C PRO A 56 10.73 -3.80 -6.88
N PRO A 57 10.58 -4.97 -7.47
CA PRO A 57 9.47 -5.19 -8.35
C PRO A 57 8.18 -4.87 -7.58
N SER A 58 7.21 -4.26 -8.22
CA SER A 58 5.87 -4.01 -7.62
C SER A 58 5.22 -5.31 -7.13
N TYR A 59 5.85 -6.43 -7.39
CA TYR A 59 5.42 -7.78 -7.14
C TYR A 59 6.58 -8.61 -6.62
N VAL A 60 6.33 -9.39 -5.58
CA VAL A 60 7.34 -10.24 -4.93
C VAL A 60 6.91 -11.68 -5.07
N SER A 61 7.83 -12.53 -5.52
CA SER A 61 7.64 -13.97 -5.58
C SER A 61 7.94 -14.62 -4.21
N LEU A 62 7.46 -15.85 -4.01
CA LEU A 62 7.85 -16.62 -2.83
C LEU A 62 9.37 -16.82 -2.75
N GLU A 63 10.03 -16.98 -3.91
CA GLU A 63 11.48 -17.10 -3.98
C GLU A 63 12.19 -15.84 -3.46
N GLU A 64 11.68 -14.65 -3.78
CA GLU A 64 12.22 -13.39 -3.27
C GLU A 64 12.01 -13.26 -1.76
N VAL A 65 10.85 -13.68 -1.23
CA VAL A 65 10.64 -13.75 0.23
C VAL A 65 11.65 -14.69 0.88
N MET A 66 11.91 -15.85 0.28
CA MET A 66 12.93 -16.80 0.75
C MET A 66 14.34 -16.20 0.68
N LYS A 67 14.66 -15.44 -0.37
CA LYS A 67 15.94 -14.72 -0.48
C LYS A 67 16.10 -13.66 0.61
N VAL A 68 15.04 -12.91 0.93
CA VAL A 68 15.06 -11.96 2.04
C VAL A 68 15.28 -12.68 3.36
N ALA A 69 14.65 -13.83 3.56
CA ALA A 69 14.87 -14.67 4.75
C ALA A 69 16.32 -15.13 4.89
N HIS A 70 17.06 -15.29 3.79
CA HIS A 70 18.44 -15.79 3.77
C HIS A 70 19.50 -14.69 3.67
N GLY A 71 19.16 -13.43 3.48
CA GLY A 71 20.19 -12.40 3.37
C GLY A 71 19.77 -11.02 2.92
N PHE A 72 18.52 -10.61 3.11
CA PHE A 72 18.06 -9.25 2.79
C PHE A 72 18.42 -8.77 1.37
N GLN A 73 18.22 -9.61 0.37
CA GLN A 73 18.63 -9.26 -1.00
C GLN A 73 17.76 -8.18 -1.66
N ASN A 74 16.61 -7.86 -1.04
CA ASN A 74 15.70 -6.82 -1.52
C ASN A 74 15.45 -5.80 -0.40
N MET A 75 16.10 -4.62 -0.51
CA MET A 75 16.02 -3.57 0.50
C MET A 75 14.60 -3.10 0.77
N ALA A 76 13.78 -2.93 -0.27
CA ALA A 76 12.45 -2.39 -0.08
C ALA A 76 11.49 -3.41 0.55
N LEU A 77 11.61 -4.71 0.21
CA LEU A 77 10.84 -5.74 0.90
C LEU A 77 11.26 -5.86 2.37
N ALA A 78 12.56 -5.78 2.65
CA ALA A 78 13.08 -5.76 4.02
C ALA A 78 12.55 -4.54 4.79
N HIS A 79 12.54 -3.37 4.17
CA HIS A 79 11.96 -2.14 4.72
C HIS A 79 10.46 -2.30 5.04
N GLU A 80 9.66 -2.83 4.10
CA GLU A 80 8.23 -3.08 4.32
C GLU A 80 8.00 -4.00 5.53
N ILE A 81 8.74 -5.11 5.61
CA ILE A 81 8.65 -6.06 6.73
C ILE A 81 9.05 -5.41 8.06
N ALA A 82 10.04 -4.51 8.05
CA ALA A 82 10.55 -3.86 9.25
C ALA A 82 9.63 -2.76 9.78
N VAL A 83 9.10 -1.93 8.89
CA VAL A 83 8.37 -0.70 9.24
C VAL A 83 6.89 -0.96 9.47
N ASP A 84 6.27 -1.83 8.67
CA ASP A 84 4.85 -2.17 8.78
C ASP A 84 4.67 -3.49 9.54
N GLN A 85 4.17 -3.40 10.79
CA GLN A 85 3.93 -4.58 11.62
C GLN A 85 2.84 -5.51 11.07
N ASP A 86 1.90 -4.95 10.33
CA ASP A 86 0.77 -5.66 9.74
C ASP A 86 1.00 -6.02 8.27
N PHE A 87 2.23 -5.75 7.78
CA PHE A 87 2.58 -6.05 6.40
C PHE A 87 2.34 -7.52 6.06
N LYS A 88 1.56 -7.73 5.01
CA LYS A 88 1.28 -9.03 4.40
C LYS A 88 1.29 -8.88 2.89
N LEU A 89 1.71 -9.92 2.23
CA LEU A 89 1.55 -10.04 0.79
C LEU A 89 0.08 -10.28 0.46
N GLU A 90 -0.40 -9.61 -0.58
CA GLU A 90 -1.76 -9.77 -1.10
C GLU A 90 -1.70 -10.35 -2.51
N PRO A 91 -2.71 -11.13 -2.94
CA PRO A 91 -2.76 -11.60 -4.31
C PRO A 91 -2.87 -10.42 -5.27
N PHE A 92 -2.15 -10.54 -6.39
CA PHE A 92 -2.30 -9.53 -7.44
C PHE A 92 -3.64 -9.67 -8.14
N VAL A 93 -4.49 -8.67 -7.98
CA VAL A 93 -5.74 -8.53 -8.72
C VAL A 93 -5.54 -7.40 -9.74
N PRO A 94 -5.52 -7.70 -11.06
CA PRO A 94 -5.46 -6.65 -12.05
C PRO A 94 -6.65 -5.69 -11.92
N PRO A 95 -6.49 -4.38 -12.23
CA PRO A 95 -7.59 -3.44 -12.17
C PRO A 95 -8.79 -3.90 -12.99
N ASP A 96 -9.99 -3.60 -12.53
CA ASP A 96 -11.21 -3.86 -13.28
C ASP A 96 -11.17 -3.15 -14.63
N ASN A 97 -11.61 -3.83 -15.69
CA ASN A 97 -11.55 -3.39 -17.08
C ASN A 97 -10.12 -3.22 -17.65
N SER A 98 -9.08 -3.72 -16.99
CA SER A 98 -7.73 -3.72 -17.56
C SER A 98 -7.58 -4.80 -18.63
N TYR A 99 -6.76 -4.51 -19.65
CA TYR A 99 -6.39 -5.49 -20.67
C TYR A 99 -5.73 -6.74 -20.05
N GLN A 100 -4.95 -6.56 -19.00
CA GLN A 100 -4.31 -7.64 -18.25
C GLN A 100 -5.33 -8.59 -17.62
N LYS A 101 -6.42 -8.05 -17.04
CA LYS A 101 -7.50 -8.85 -16.45
C LYS A 101 -8.20 -9.67 -17.53
N LEU A 102 -8.55 -9.02 -18.64
CA LEU A 102 -9.21 -9.69 -19.77
C LEU A 102 -8.35 -10.81 -20.36
N VAL A 103 -7.05 -10.56 -20.57
CA VAL A 103 -6.11 -11.58 -21.10
C VAL A 103 -5.99 -12.74 -20.11
N LYS A 104 -5.80 -12.46 -18.81
CA LYS A 104 -5.70 -13.50 -17.78
C LYS A 104 -6.96 -14.36 -17.74
N GLU A 105 -8.14 -13.78 -17.68
CA GLU A 105 -9.41 -14.52 -17.65
C GLU A 105 -9.66 -15.31 -18.92
N THR A 106 -9.30 -14.75 -20.08
CA THR A 106 -9.46 -15.42 -21.38
C THR A 106 -8.52 -16.62 -21.49
N LEU A 107 -7.24 -16.46 -21.13
CA LEU A 107 -6.28 -17.57 -21.16
C LEU A 107 -6.67 -18.66 -20.16
N HIS A 108 -7.09 -18.28 -18.96
CA HIS A 108 -7.52 -19.21 -17.94
C HIS A 108 -8.76 -20.02 -18.39
N ARG A 109 -9.74 -19.35 -18.98
CA ARG A 109 -10.92 -20.02 -19.55
C ARG A 109 -10.53 -20.96 -20.68
N ALA A 110 -9.77 -20.48 -21.64
CA ALA A 110 -9.33 -21.28 -22.79
C ALA A 110 -8.57 -22.54 -22.36
N TYR A 111 -7.72 -22.44 -21.34
CA TYR A 111 -6.99 -23.59 -20.79
C TYR A 111 -7.93 -24.71 -20.33
N PHE A 112 -8.94 -24.37 -19.52
CA PHE A 112 -9.88 -25.38 -19.00
C PHE A 112 -10.90 -25.84 -20.03
N ASP A 113 -11.26 -25.01 -21.00
CA ASP A 113 -12.14 -25.39 -22.11
C ASP A 113 -11.44 -26.43 -23.03
N ILE A 114 -10.17 -26.22 -23.36
CA ILE A 114 -9.35 -27.19 -24.10
C ILE A 114 -9.24 -28.51 -23.33
N LEU A 115 -8.96 -28.42 -22.02
CA LEU A 115 -8.90 -29.64 -21.19
C LEU A 115 -10.22 -30.41 -21.23
N ARG A 116 -11.35 -29.72 -21.08
CA ARG A 116 -12.68 -30.34 -21.12
C ARG A 116 -12.98 -30.95 -22.48
N GLU A 117 -12.63 -30.28 -23.58
CA GLU A 117 -12.80 -30.78 -24.92
C GLU A 117 -11.96 -32.05 -25.15
N GLN A 118 -10.69 -32.05 -24.78
CA GLN A 118 -9.79 -33.21 -24.93
C GLN A 118 -10.24 -34.40 -24.09
N LEU A 119 -10.69 -34.21 -22.87
CA LEU A 119 -11.18 -35.30 -22.01
C LEU A 119 -12.50 -35.92 -22.50
N ASN A 120 -13.30 -35.14 -23.24
CA ASN A 120 -14.61 -35.58 -23.77
C ASN A 120 -14.48 -36.08 -25.23
N SER A 121 -13.31 -36.02 -25.85
CA SER A 121 -13.09 -36.54 -27.21
C SER A 121 -13.15 -38.08 -27.24
N ASP A 122 -13.40 -38.67 -28.39
CA ASP A 122 -13.41 -40.13 -28.61
C ASP A 122 -12.44 -40.52 -29.74
N PRO A 123 -11.28 -41.12 -29.46
CA PRO A 123 -10.76 -41.43 -28.11
C PRO A 123 -10.34 -40.20 -27.30
N PRO A 124 -10.33 -40.28 -25.96
CA PRO A 124 -9.89 -39.15 -25.11
C PRO A 124 -8.44 -38.75 -25.39
N GLU A 125 -8.19 -37.45 -25.47
CA GLU A 125 -6.84 -36.89 -25.57
C GLU A 125 -6.37 -36.39 -24.20
N TYR A 126 -5.13 -36.68 -23.80
CA TYR A 126 -4.59 -36.36 -22.47
C TYR A 126 -3.47 -35.33 -22.48
N LYS A 127 -3.23 -34.67 -23.61
CA LYS A 127 -2.11 -33.74 -23.75
C LYS A 127 -2.20 -32.60 -22.73
N GLN A 128 -3.36 -31.96 -22.65
CA GLN A 128 -3.58 -30.85 -21.67
C GLN A 128 -3.62 -31.38 -20.24
N ALA A 129 -4.15 -32.57 -20.03
CA ALA A 129 -4.17 -33.23 -18.74
C ALA A 129 -2.77 -33.52 -18.18
N MET A 130 -1.82 -33.90 -19.02
CA MET A 130 -0.41 -34.12 -18.63
C MET A 130 0.23 -32.81 -18.16
N ILE A 131 -0.04 -31.69 -18.85
CA ILE A 131 0.44 -30.36 -18.44
C ILE A 131 -0.18 -30.00 -17.09
N LEU A 132 -1.48 -30.19 -16.92
CA LEU A 132 -2.19 -29.94 -15.66
C LEU A 132 -1.58 -30.72 -14.50
N MET A 133 -1.28 -32.02 -14.69
CA MET A 133 -0.70 -32.84 -13.61
C MET A 133 0.70 -32.37 -13.23
N GLU A 134 1.49 -31.90 -14.18
CA GLU A 134 2.80 -31.30 -13.90
C GLU A 134 2.65 -29.97 -13.16
N ASP A 135 1.70 -29.12 -13.58
CA ASP A 135 1.41 -27.84 -12.91
C ASP A 135 0.96 -28.08 -11.44
N VAL A 136 0.10 -29.07 -11.18
CA VAL A 136 -0.30 -29.47 -9.84
C VAL A 136 0.90 -29.95 -9.02
N LYS A 137 1.78 -30.77 -9.60
CA LYS A 137 3.02 -31.24 -8.97
C LYS A 137 3.92 -30.07 -8.57
N GLN A 138 4.16 -29.14 -9.47
CA GLN A 138 4.96 -27.96 -9.21
C GLN A 138 4.28 -27.04 -8.17
N GLY A 139 2.96 -26.88 -8.24
CA GLY A 139 2.17 -26.17 -7.23
C GLY A 139 2.36 -26.78 -5.84
N LEU A 140 2.29 -28.10 -5.70
CA LEU A 140 2.55 -28.78 -4.42
C LEU A 140 3.99 -28.57 -3.93
N PHE A 141 4.98 -28.63 -4.84
CA PHE A 141 6.37 -28.37 -4.46
C PHE A 141 6.58 -26.95 -3.96
N SER A 142 5.87 -25.98 -4.53
CA SER A 142 5.98 -24.58 -4.14
C SER A 142 5.48 -24.26 -2.74
N ILE A 143 4.62 -25.11 -2.16
CA ILE A 143 4.14 -24.96 -0.78
C ILE A 143 4.93 -25.80 0.24
N LEU A 144 5.99 -26.49 -0.19
CA LEU A 144 6.84 -27.28 0.69
C LEU A 144 8.04 -26.49 1.18
N LEU A 145 8.32 -26.60 2.48
CA LEU A 145 9.59 -26.13 3.04
C LEU A 145 10.73 -27.14 2.71
N PRO A 146 11.99 -26.68 2.68
CA PRO A 146 13.15 -27.56 2.39
C PRO A 146 13.24 -28.81 3.27
N ARG A 147 12.72 -28.74 4.50
CA ARG A 147 12.69 -29.87 5.47
C ARG A 147 11.66 -30.95 5.12
N HIS A 148 10.73 -30.72 4.22
CA HIS A 148 9.64 -31.64 3.87
C HIS A 148 10.09 -32.69 2.81
N THR A 149 11.28 -33.27 2.99
CA THR A 149 11.88 -34.21 2.04
C THR A 149 11.06 -35.46 1.77
N ARG A 150 10.42 -36.03 2.82
CA ARG A 150 9.56 -37.20 2.70
C ARG A 150 8.29 -36.90 1.89
N ILE A 151 7.71 -35.73 2.11
CA ILE A 151 6.51 -35.31 1.37
C ILE A 151 6.86 -35.08 -0.08
N ARG A 152 8.00 -34.46 -0.36
CA ARG A 152 8.52 -34.26 -1.72
C ARG A 152 8.68 -35.59 -2.43
N GLN A 153 9.34 -36.55 -1.82
CA GLN A 153 9.52 -37.89 -2.39
C GLN A 153 8.17 -38.58 -2.65
N MET A 154 7.21 -38.50 -1.72
CA MET A 154 5.87 -39.06 -1.90
C MET A 154 5.14 -38.43 -3.10
N ILE A 155 5.27 -37.11 -3.29
CA ILE A 155 4.70 -36.42 -4.46
C ILE A 155 5.37 -36.90 -5.76
N GLU A 156 6.70 -37.04 -5.76
CA GLU A 156 7.46 -37.53 -6.91
C GLU A 156 7.06 -38.95 -7.30
N GLU A 157 6.81 -39.83 -6.33
CA GLU A 157 6.37 -41.21 -6.54
C GLU A 157 4.93 -41.31 -7.04
N VAL A 158 4.01 -40.53 -6.46
CA VAL A 158 2.57 -40.59 -6.82
C VAL A 158 2.29 -39.84 -8.10
N LEU A 159 2.90 -38.66 -8.28
CA LEU A 159 2.77 -37.82 -9.49
C LEU A 159 3.97 -38.02 -10.42
N ASP A 160 4.32 -39.27 -10.68
CA ASP A 160 5.33 -39.64 -11.66
C ASP A 160 4.80 -39.42 -13.08
N SER A 161 5.43 -38.49 -13.82
CA SER A 161 4.97 -38.05 -15.12
C SER A 161 5.02 -39.16 -16.17
N ASP A 162 6.00 -40.08 -16.07
CA ASP A 162 6.13 -41.20 -17.02
C ASP A 162 5.05 -42.24 -16.76
N PHE A 163 4.77 -42.52 -15.47
CA PHE A 163 3.71 -43.46 -15.10
C PHE A 163 2.30 -42.90 -15.43
N ILE A 164 2.06 -41.63 -15.22
CA ILE A 164 0.79 -40.98 -15.60
C ILE A 164 0.61 -41.03 -17.13
N LYS A 165 1.68 -40.75 -17.86
CA LYS A 165 1.68 -40.84 -19.32
C LYS A 165 1.33 -42.26 -19.81
N GLN A 166 1.93 -43.29 -19.22
CA GLN A 166 1.63 -44.68 -19.55
C GLN A 166 0.15 -45.01 -19.25
N GLN A 167 -0.41 -44.51 -18.15
CA GLN A 167 -1.85 -44.70 -17.85
C GLN A 167 -2.73 -43.97 -18.87
N ALA A 168 -2.34 -42.78 -19.30
CA ALA A 168 -3.05 -42.03 -20.34
C ALA A 168 -3.04 -42.77 -21.68
N GLU A 169 -1.88 -43.29 -22.10
CA GLU A 169 -1.74 -44.07 -23.35
C GLU A 169 -2.58 -45.37 -23.32
N ASN A 170 -2.80 -45.94 -22.12
CA ASN A 170 -3.63 -47.12 -21.95
C ASN A 170 -5.10 -46.82 -21.61
N ASN A 171 -5.55 -45.57 -21.70
CA ASN A 171 -6.88 -45.14 -21.33
C ASN A 171 -7.31 -45.56 -19.90
N SER A 172 -6.35 -45.68 -18.99
CA SER A 172 -6.55 -46.11 -17.61
C SER A 172 -6.30 -45.00 -16.56
N LEU A 173 -6.19 -43.74 -17.03
CA LEU A 173 -5.90 -42.60 -16.19
C LEU A 173 -7.11 -42.25 -15.29
N ASP A 174 -6.94 -42.39 -13.98
CA ASP A 174 -7.97 -42.07 -12.99
C ASP A 174 -7.69 -40.72 -12.32
N PHE A 175 -8.28 -39.67 -12.87
CA PHE A 175 -8.16 -38.29 -12.33
C PHE A 175 -8.67 -38.16 -10.91
N LYS A 176 -9.72 -38.90 -10.52
CA LYS A 176 -10.30 -38.79 -9.17
C LYS A 176 -9.33 -39.26 -8.10
N LYS A 177 -8.58 -40.31 -8.41
CA LYS A 177 -7.55 -40.84 -7.50
C LYS A 177 -6.45 -39.81 -7.25
N TYR A 178 -5.96 -39.15 -8.31
CA TYR A 178 -4.96 -38.10 -8.18
C TYR A 178 -5.51 -36.87 -7.48
N ALA A 179 -6.72 -36.43 -7.80
CA ALA A 179 -7.37 -35.32 -7.12
C ALA A 179 -7.52 -35.60 -5.62
N THR A 180 -7.98 -36.77 -5.21
CA THR A 180 -8.10 -37.14 -3.80
C THR A 180 -6.76 -37.09 -3.09
N PHE A 181 -5.70 -37.64 -3.68
CA PHE A 181 -4.35 -37.54 -3.13
C PHE A 181 -3.89 -36.11 -2.92
N VAL A 182 -4.09 -35.25 -3.92
CA VAL A 182 -3.68 -33.84 -3.86
C VAL A 182 -4.48 -33.09 -2.79
N ILE A 183 -5.80 -33.28 -2.73
CA ILE A 183 -6.67 -32.64 -1.73
C ILE A 183 -6.30 -33.07 -0.31
N ASP A 184 -6.06 -34.36 -0.09
CA ASP A 184 -5.64 -34.89 1.23
C ASP A 184 -4.28 -34.32 1.64
N LEU A 185 -3.38 -34.10 0.70
CA LEU A 185 -2.08 -33.51 0.96
C LEU A 185 -2.20 -32.02 1.27
N MET A 186 -3.02 -31.29 0.50
CA MET A 186 -3.32 -29.87 0.75
C MET A 186 -3.93 -29.68 2.13
N ALA A 187 -4.88 -30.55 2.55
CA ALA A 187 -5.48 -30.49 3.88
C ALA A 187 -4.46 -30.70 5.02
N LYS A 188 -3.43 -31.50 4.79
CA LYS A 188 -2.34 -31.71 5.77
C LYS A 188 -1.35 -30.56 5.85
N LEU A 189 -1.20 -29.80 4.78
CA LEU A 189 -0.24 -28.71 4.68
C LEU A 189 -0.86 -27.33 4.97
N ALA A 190 -2.17 -27.21 4.84
CA ALA A 190 -2.91 -25.96 5.02
C ALA A 190 -3.08 -25.58 6.50
N ALA A 191 -3.31 -24.31 6.74
CA ALA A 191 -3.79 -23.84 8.04
C ALA A 191 -5.28 -24.18 8.23
N PRO A 192 -5.76 -24.39 9.48
CA PRO A 192 -7.16 -24.72 9.76
C PRO A 192 -8.18 -23.74 9.16
N ALA A 193 -7.79 -22.48 8.97
CA ALA A 193 -8.64 -21.48 8.33
C ALA A 193 -8.98 -21.79 6.85
N ARG A 194 -8.33 -22.77 6.24
CA ARG A 194 -8.56 -23.23 4.85
C ARG A 194 -9.34 -24.54 4.76
N ASP A 195 -9.68 -25.14 5.88
CA ASP A 195 -10.35 -26.45 5.91
C ASP A 195 -11.69 -26.43 5.14
N ASP A 196 -12.51 -25.41 5.35
CA ASP A 196 -13.81 -25.26 4.65
C ASP A 196 -13.62 -25.14 3.14
N LEU A 197 -12.60 -24.38 2.70
CA LEU A 197 -12.27 -24.20 1.28
C LEU A 197 -11.85 -25.54 0.66
N ILE A 198 -10.95 -26.27 1.31
CA ILE A 198 -10.45 -27.55 0.81
C ILE A 198 -11.55 -28.60 0.83
N GLN A 199 -12.38 -28.62 1.87
CA GLN A 199 -13.51 -29.54 1.97
C GLN A 199 -14.55 -29.27 0.87
N SER A 200 -14.77 -28.02 0.46
CA SER A 200 -15.68 -27.69 -0.62
C SER A 200 -15.29 -28.36 -1.95
N ILE A 201 -13.99 -28.58 -2.18
CA ILE A 201 -13.50 -29.26 -3.40
C ILE A 201 -13.92 -30.72 -3.39
N THR A 202 -13.93 -31.38 -2.23
CA THR A 202 -14.33 -32.80 -2.12
C THR A 202 -15.78 -33.06 -2.49
N THR A 203 -16.63 -32.03 -2.45
CA THR A 203 -18.06 -32.12 -2.79
C THR A 203 -18.32 -31.93 -4.29
N MET A 204 -17.32 -31.49 -5.06
CA MET A 204 -17.45 -31.27 -6.49
C MET A 204 -17.48 -32.58 -7.26
N THR A 205 -18.18 -32.61 -8.38
CA THR A 205 -18.34 -33.80 -9.23
C THR A 205 -17.65 -33.66 -10.59
N ASP A 206 -17.51 -32.46 -11.10
CA ASP A 206 -16.83 -32.19 -12.38
C ASP A 206 -15.31 -32.21 -12.18
N THR A 207 -14.64 -33.14 -12.85
CA THR A 207 -13.19 -33.32 -12.75
C THR A 207 -12.41 -32.05 -13.14
N VAL A 208 -12.86 -31.31 -14.13
CA VAL A 208 -12.19 -30.09 -14.60
C VAL A 208 -12.30 -28.99 -13.53
N GLU A 209 -13.47 -28.82 -12.95
CA GLU A 209 -13.68 -27.84 -11.86
C GLU A 209 -12.93 -28.23 -10.59
N ILE A 210 -12.81 -29.53 -10.27
CA ILE A 210 -11.97 -30.01 -9.16
C ILE A 210 -10.53 -29.55 -9.34
N PHE A 211 -9.93 -29.78 -10.50
CA PHE A 211 -8.53 -29.41 -10.75
C PHE A 211 -8.33 -27.89 -10.87
N ARG A 212 -9.32 -27.16 -11.36
CA ARG A 212 -9.32 -25.69 -11.30
C ARG A 212 -9.24 -25.21 -9.85
N SER A 213 -10.13 -25.70 -9.00
CA SER A 213 -10.18 -25.36 -7.58
C SER A 213 -8.92 -25.81 -6.83
N ILE A 214 -8.30 -26.93 -7.19
CA ILE A 214 -7.01 -27.37 -6.66
C ILE A 214 -5.93 -26.32 -6.98
N LEU A 215 -5.78 -25.90 -8.25
CA LEU A 215 -4.78 -24.91 -8.63
C LEU A 215 -5.02 -23.58 -7.93
N GLU A 216 -6.25 -23.07 -7.93
CA GLU A 216 -6.61 -21.82 -7.24
C GLU A 216 -6.31 -21.92 -5.73
N THR A 217 -6.58 -23.04 -5.10
CA THR A 217 -6.27 -23.25 -3.68
C THR A 217 -4.77 -23.36 -3.43
N LEU A 218 -4.00 -24.00 -4.29
CA LEU A 218 -2.53 -24.04 -4.18
C LEU A 218 -1.93 -22.64 -4.20
N GLU A 219 -2.50 -21.72 -5.00
CA GLU A 219 -2.07 -20.32 -5.02
C GLU A 219 -2.33 -19.63 -3.67
N ILE A 220 -3.50 -19.88 -3.08
CA ILE A 220 -3.83 -19.34 -1.75
C ILE A 220 -2.87 -19.90 -0.69
N LEU A 221 -2.59 -21.21 -0.72
CA LEU A 221 -1.67 -21.84 0.23
C LEU A 221 -0.23 -21.33 0.07
N LYS A 222 0.20 -21.04 -1.16
CA LYS A 222 1.50 -20.42 -1.44
C LYS A 222 1.61 -19.03 -0.82
N LEU A 223 0.55 -18.23 -0.94
CA LEU A 223 0.46 -16.92 -0.30
C LEU A 223 0.47 -17.02 1.23
N ASP A 224 -0.28 -17.97 1.79
CA ASP A 224 -0.31 -18.22 3.25
C ASP A 224 1.08 -18.62 3.76
N LEU A 225 1.80 -19.46 3.02
CA LEU A 225 3.19 -19.85 3.34
C LEU A 225 4.11 -18.64 3.31
N ALA A 226 4.04 -17.79 2.27
CA ALA A 226 4.86 -16.59 2.16
C ALA A 226 4.60 -15.64 3.34
N ASN A 227 3.34 -15.41 3.71
CA ASN A 227 2.98 -14.58 4.85
C ASN A 227 3.41 -15.18 6.19
N THR A 228 3.36 -16.49 6.31
CA THR A 228 3.88 -17.20 7.51
C THR A 228 5.39 -17.02 7.64
N LEU A 229 6.14 -17.15 6.52
CA LEU A 229 7.57 -16.91 6.50
C LEU A 229 7.90 -15.45 6.86
N ILE A 230 7.19 -14.48 6.33
CA ILE A 230 7.36 -13.06 6.69
C ILE A 230 7.15 -12.87 8.20
N ALA A 231 6.10 -13.44 8.77
CA ALA A 231 5.84 -13.34 10.21
C ALA A 231 6.98 -13.95 11.06
N MET A 232 7.56 -15.06 10.60
CA MET A 232 8.67 -15.74 11.30
C MET A 232 9.98 -14.97 11.22
N ILE A 233 10.30 -14.35 10.08
CA ILE A 233 11.56 -13.62 9.88
C ILE A 233 11.51 -12.18 10.37
N ARG A 234 10.31 -11.62 10.59
CA ARG A 234 10.11 -10.22 10.96
C ARG A 234 11.01 -9.74 12.11
N PRO A 235 11.14 -10.43 13.26
CA PRO A 235 12.00 -9.96 14.34
C PRO A 235 13.48 -9.80 13.93
N HIS A 236 13.96 -10.72 13.09
CA HIS A 236 15.32 -10.67 12.56
C HIS A 236 15.50 -9.51 11.57
N VAL A 237 14.55 -9.35 10.64
CA VAL A 237 14.55 -8.23 9.70
C VAL A 237 14.53 -6.90 10.44
N GLN A 238 13.66 -6.75 11.44
CA GLN A 238 13.58 -5.52 12.25
C GLN A 238 14.89 -5.19 12.98
N ALA A 239 15.60 -6.21 13.46
CA ALA A 239 16.86 -6.01 14.17
C ALA A 239 18.00 -5.51 13.25
N GLU A 240 18.01 -5.93 11.99
CA GLU A 240 19.12 -5.69 11.07
C GLU A 240 18.80 -4.69 9.94
N SER A 241 17.55 -4.34 9.73
CA SER A 241 17.10 -3.51 8.61
C SER A 241 17.84 -2.16 8.54
N VAL A 242 17.99 -1.48 9.67
CA VAL A 242 18.66 -0.16 9.74
C VAL A 242 20.08 -0.22 9.18
N THR A 243 20.87 -1.20 9.61
CA THR A 243 22.26 -1.36 9.15
C THR A 243 22.30 -1.75 7.67
N TYR A 244 21.40 -2.64 7.28
CA TYR A 244 21.32 -3.09 5.89
C TYR A 244 20.89 -1.98 4.95
N GLU A 245 19.82 -1.25 5.27
CA GLU A 245 19.31 -0.14 4.46
C GLU A 245 20.36 0.97 4.32
N ARG A 246 21.04 1.33 5.41
CA ARG A 246 22.13 2.31 5.38
C ARG A 246 23.25 1.85 4.45
N SER A 247 23.71 0.60 4.57
CA SER A 247 24.76 0.07 3.71
C SER A 247 24.38 0.08 2.24
N LYS A 248 23.13 -0.29 1.92
CA LYS A 248 22.64 -0.29 0.53
C LYS A 248 22.48 1.12 -0.03
N PHE A 249 22.02 2.04 0.78
CA PHE A 249 21.92 3.44 0.40
C PHE A 249 23.31 4.06 0.15
N ASP A 250 24.31 3.77 1.01
CA ASP A 250 25.70 4.22 0.84
C ASP A 250 26.33 3.64 -0.44
N GLU A 251 26.03 2.38 -0.78
CA GLU A 251 26.43 1.78 -2.05
C GLU A 251 25.84 2.53 -3.25
N MET A 252 24.58 2.92 -3.17
CA MET A 252 23.90 3.68 -4.22
C MET A 252 24.48 5.09 -4.39
N LEU A 253 24.79 5.79 -3.30
CA LEU A 253 25.40 7.13 -3.33
C LEU A 253 26.78 7.14 -3.99
N LYS A 254 27.53 6.03 -3.96
CA LYS A 254 28.84 5.92 -4.66
C LYS A 254 28.69 5.92 -6.18
N VAL A 255 27.53 5.59 -6.70
CA VAL A 255 27.22 5.52 -8.14
C VAL A 255 26.56 6.80 -8.64
N GLN A 256 25.87 7.55 -7.77
CA GLN A 256 25.13 8.77 -8.09
C GLN A 256 25.80 9.97 -7.42
N GLU A 257 26.48 10.83 -8.18
CA GLU A 257 27.18 12.01 -7.65
C GLU A 257 26.23 13.02 -6.95
N ASP A 258 24.97 13.14 -7.41
CA ASP A 258 23.96 14.04 -6.84
C ASP A 258 22.84 13.31 -6.08
N GLY A 259 23.15 12.16 -5.51
CA GLY A 259 22.16 11.25 -4.92
C GLY A 259 21.39 11.76 -3.68
N LEU A 260 21.65 12.99 -3.22
CA LEU A 260 20.96 13.63 -2.09
C LEU A 260 20.44 15.04 -2.41
N GLN A 261 20.24 15.38 -3.68
CA GLN A 261 19.83 16.72 -4.10
C GLN A 261 18.50 17.15 -3.47
N TYR A 262 17.47 16.35 -3.61
CA TYR A 262 16.15 16.67 -3.06
C TYR A 262 16.13 16.65 -1.52
N THR A 263 16.92 15.78 -0.91
CA THR A 263 17.08 15.75 0.55
C THR A 263 17.75 17.03 1.06
N LYS A 264 18.79 17.53 0.38
CA LYS A 264 19.44 18.80 0.72
C LYS A 264 18.49 19.98 0.58
N GLU A 265 17.75 20.07 -0.52
CA GLU A 265 16.75 21.11 -0.75
C GLU A 265 15.63 21.09 0.29
N TRP A 266 15.16 19.89 0.64
CA TRP A 266 14.13 19.67 1.65
C TRP A 266 14.57 20.15 3.03
N LEU A 267 15.76 19.79 3.49
CA LEU A 267 16.29 20.22 4.77
C LEU A 267 16.58 21.72 4.82
N ARG A 268 17.15 22.27 3.73
CA ARG A 268 17.48 23.71 3.62
C ARG A 268 16.25 24.60 3.79
N ARG A 269 15.10 24.20 3.28
CA ARG A 269 13.84 24.95 3.44
C ARG A 269 13.41 25.11 4.90
N HIS A 270 13.81 24.21 5.77
CA HIS A 270 13.41 24.16 7.17
C HIS A 270 14.47 24.62 8.17
N LEU A 271 15.65 25.00 7.68
CA LEU A 271 16.67 25.66 8.51
C LEU A 271 16.24 27.09 8.83
N ASP A 272 16.28 27.46 10.11
CA ASP A 272 16.01 28.83 10.52
C ASP A 272 17.24 29.72 10.21
N LYS A 273 17.00 30.94 9.72
CA LYS A 273 18.10 31.87 9.40
C LYS A 273 18.92 32.24 10.65
N SER A 274 18.33 32.18 11.84
CA SER A 274 19.02 32.38 13.12
C SER A 274 20.03 31.28 13.43
N ASP A 275 19.81 30.07 12.93
CA ASP A 275 20.70 28.92 13.17
C ASP A 275 21.99 29.05 12.37
N LEU A 276 21.97 29.77 11.23
CA LEU A 276 23.16 30.05 10.39
C LEU A 276 24.22 30.92 11.09
N THR A 277 23.89 31.53 12.24
CA THR A 277 24.81 32.35 13.03
C THR A 277 25.42 31.61 14.23
N LEU A 278 25.03 30.35 14.45
CA LEU A 278 25.45 29.54 15.59
C LEU A 278 26.87 28.96 15.38
N PRO A 279 27.64 28.72 16.46
CA PRO A 279 28.97 28.14 16.34
C PRO A 279 28.90 26.68 15.86
N VAL A 280 29.43 26.43 14.68
CA VAL A 280 29.38 25.15 13.96
C VAL A 280 30.21 24.04 14.61
N HIS A 281 31.07 24.37 15.57
CA HIS A 281 31.96 23.41 16.24
C HIS A 281 31.32 22.72 17.45
N ASP A 282 30.11 23.13 17.86
CA ASP A 282 29.42 22.51 18.99
C ASP A 282 28.44 21.42 18.48
N HIS A 283 28.81 20.17 18.69
CA HIS A 283 28.00 19.00 18.34
C HIS A 283 26.59 19.01 18.99
N ILE A 284 26.44 19.62 20.18
CA ILE A 284 25.15 19.69 20.86
C ILE A 284 24.21 20.67 20.10
N ILE A 285 24.77 21.79 19.66
CA ILE A 285 24.01 22.79 18.89
C ILE A 285 23.57 22.18 17.55
N ILE A 286 24.48 21.57 16.80
CA ILE A 286 24.15 20.93 15.52
C ILE A 286 23.08 19.86 15.71
N ARG A 287 23.18 19.05 16.78
CA ARG A 287 22.20 18.03 17.08
C ARG A 287 20.81 18.60 17.34
N ASN A 288 20.72 19.70 18.09
CA ASN A 288 19.45 20.37 18.38
C ASN A 288 18.85 21.03 17.13
N VAL A 289 19.68 21.71 16.33
CA VAL A 289 19.25 22.29 15.05
C VAL A 289 18.73 21.19 14.12
N THR A 290 19.46 20.10 13.99
CA THR A 290 19.04 18.95 13.17
C THR A 290 17.70 18.39 13.64
N ALA A 291 17.50 18.20 14.95
CA ALA A 291 16.25 17.67 15.47
C ALA A 291 15.04 18.59 15.19
N GLN A 292 15.23 19.90 15.33
CA GLN A 292 14.17 20.89 15.04
C GLN A 292 13.89 20.99 13.54
N THR A 293 14.93 21.01 12.73
CA THR A 293 14.83 21.06 11.26
C THR A 293 14.09 19.82 10.73
N LEU A 294 14.50 18.63 11.19
CA LEU A 294 13.87 17.37 10.79
C LEU A 294 12.39 17.30 11.22
N ALA A 295 12.06 17.79 12.43
CA ALA A 295 10.67 17.79 12.87
C ALA A 295 9.77 18.63 11.95
N LYS A 296 10.22 19.82 11.54
CA LYS A 296 9.52 20.67 10.55
C LYS A 296 9.46 20.02 9.17
N ALA A 297 10.57 19.44 8.73
CA ALA A 297 10.69 18.81 7.43
C ALA A 297 9.77 17.59 7.28
N TYR A 298 9.68 16.72 8.27
CA TYR A 298 8.74 15.59 8.26
C TYR A 298 7.27 16.02 8.26
N LEU A 299 6.93 17.14 8.91
CA LEU A 299 5.57 17.67 8.87
C LEU A 299 5.20 18.20 7.48
N GLU A 300 6.15 18.75 6.71
CA GLU A 300 5.92 19.14 5.32
C GLU A 300 5.47 17.95 4.48
N LEU A 301 6.00 16.74 4.74
CA LEU A 301 5.63 15.52 3.99
C LEU A 301 4.14 15.16 4.13
N LEU A 302 3.50 15.56 5.24
CA LEU A 302 2.05 15.36 5.43
C LEU A 302 1.20 16.31 4.57
N LEU A 303 1.81 17.38 4.06
CA LEU A 303 1.20 18.41 3.21
C LEU A 303 1.80 18.40 1.79
N TRP A 304 2.50 17.30 1.42
CA TRP A 304 3.27 17.24 0.19
C TRP A 304 2.39 17.35 -1.05
N GLU A 305 2.76 18.25 -1.95
CA GLU A 305 2.06 18.45 -3.20
C GLU A 305 2.35 17.31 -4.19
N ARG A 306 1.30 16.81 -4.83
CA ARG A 306 1.44 15.77 -5.87
C ARG A 306 2.25 16.33 -7.05
N GLY A 307 3.26 15.56 -7.47
CA GLY A 307 4.13 15.91 -8.59
C GLY A 307 5.50 16.46 -8.17
N ASN A 308 5.70 16.81 -6.90
CA ASN A 308 7.03 17.14 -6.39
C ASN A 308 7.82 15.86 -6.10
N ASN A 309 9.12 15.88 -6.39
CA ASN A 309 10.01 14.76 -6.07
C ASN A 309 10.20 14.68 -4.55
N TYR A 310 10.02 13.49 -4.01
CA TYR A 310 10.32 13.24 -2.60
C TYR A 310 11.84 13.31 -2.34
N PRO A 311 12.26 13.65 -1.11
CA PRO A 311 13.65 13.48 -0.70
C PRO A 311 14.09 12.01 -0.88
N GLU A 312 15.29 11.76 -1.38
CA GLU A 312 15.79 10.41 -1.68
C GLU A 312 15.77 9.51 -0.43
N THR A 313 16.02 10.11 0.73
CA THR A 313 15.97 9.42 2.04
C THR A 313 14.56 9.03 2.50
N VAL A 314 13.52 9.52 1.84
CA VAL A 314 12.11 9.30 2.21
C VAL A 314 11.35 8.53 1.12
N ASP A 315 11.98 8.29 -0.02
CA ASP A 315 11.31 7.77 -1.22
C ASP A 315 10.60 6.42 -0.98
N LEU A 316 11.20 5.52 -0.18
CA LEU A 316 10.54 4.26 0.22
C LEU A 316 9.27 4.47 1.05
N ASP A 317 9.22 5.54 1.83
CA ASP A 317 8.10 5.87 2.70
C ASP A 317 7.12 6.87 2.08
N ALA A 318 7.38 7.36 0.85
CA ALA A 318 6.55 8.35 0.18
C ALA A 318 5.06 7.98 0.15
N PRO A 319 4.64 6.74 -0.19
CA PRO A 319 3.24 6.34 -0.16
C PRO A 319 2.64 6.39 1.25
N ARG A 320 3.45 6.09 2.29
CA ARG A 320 3.03 6.12 3.68
C ARG A 320 2.78 7.55 4.16
N PHE A 321 3.68 8.48 3.80
CA PHE A 321 3.49 9.89 4.10
C PHE A 321 2.30 10.48 3.35
N LEU A 322 2.06 10.07 2.11
CA LEU A 322 0.89 10.48 1.34
C LEU A 322 -0.41 9.99 2.01
N ASP A 323 -0.48 8.73 2.40
CA ASP A 323 -1.63 8.16 3.11
C ASP A 323 -1.85 8.84 4.46
N LEU A 324 -0.79 9.05 5.23
CA LEU A 324 -0.84 9.74 6.52
C LEU A 324 -1.28 11.21 6.35
N GLY A 325 -0.84 11.88 5.30
CA GLY A 325 -1.29 13.23 4.92
C GLY A 325 -2.79 13.28 4.63
N GLN A 326 -3.33 12.29 3.94
CA GLN A 326 -4.77 12.17 3.72
C GLN A 326 -5.55 11.94 5.02
N GLN A 327 -4.99 11.13 5.93
CA GLN A 327 -5.59 10.94 7.27
C GLN A 327 -5.58 12.25 8.08
N VAL A 328 -4.49 13.00 8.05
CA VAL A 328 -4.39 14.33 8.69
C VAL A 328 -5.40 15.31 8.07
N PHE A 329 -5.52 15.33 6.75
CA PHE A 329 -6.52 16.17 6.06
C PHE A 329 -7.94 15.86 6.51
N ARG A 330 -8.33 14.58 6.55
CA ARG A 330 -9.65 14.15 7.05
C ARG A 330 -9.85 14.52 8.51
N LEU A 331 -8.85 14.29 9.37
CA LEU A 331 -8.88 14.65 10.78
C LEU A 331 -9.08 16.16 11.00
N VAL A 332 -8.34 17.00 10.27
CA VAL A 332 -8.47 18.46 10.33
C VAL A 332 -9.86 18.90 9.84
N SER A 333 -10.36 18.30 8.77
CA SER A 333 -11.69 18.62 8.24
C SER A 333 -12.81 18.23 9.20
N VAL A 334 -12.78 17.01 9.73
CA VAL A 334 -13.77 16.55 10.73
C VAL A 334 -13.72 17.39 11.99
N ALA A 335 -12.52 17.72 12.51
CA ALA A 335 -12.37 18.59 13.66
C ALA A 335 -12.95 19.98 13.42
N SER A 336 -12.72 20.55 12.22
CA SER A 336 -13.25 21.85 11.83
C SER A 336 -14.78 21.85 11.77
N ILE A 337 -15.37 20.79 11.23
CA ILE A 337 -16.82 20.59 11.17
C ILE A 337 -17.41 20.47 12.58
N LEU A 338 -16.80 19.65 13.44
CA LEU A 338 -17.27 19.47 14.83
C LEU A 338 -17.17 20.75 15.66
N LEU A 339 -16.15 21.59 15.41
CA LEU A 339 -16.01 22.89 16.07
C LEU A 339 -17.01 23.92 15.54
N SER A 340 -17.39 23.82 14.26
CA SER A 340 -18.40 24.67 13.62
C SER A 340 -19.84 24.18 13.87
N SER A 341 -20.00 22.96 14.41
CA SER A 341 -21.29 22.39 14.72
C SER A 341 -21.85 22.99 16.03
N PRO A 342 -23.19 23.13 16.14
CA PRO A 342 -23.80 23.75 17.31
C PRO A 342 -23.50 22.98 18.61
N THR A 343 -23.43 23.71 19.71
CA THR A 343 -23.40 23.13 21.04
C THR A 343 -24.69 23.55 21.73
N CYS A 344 -25.47 22.56 22.16
CA CYS A 344 -26.74 22.84 22.84
C CYS A 344 -26.46 23.34 24.28
N ALA A 345 -26.46 24.67 24.48
CA ALA A 345 -26.15 25.28 25.74
C ALA A 345 -27.10 24.87 26.91
N GLN A 346 -28.29 24.36 26.56
CA GLN A 346 -29.31 23.86 27.48
C GLN A 346 -29.05 22.41 27.96
N LEU A 347 -28.04 21.72 27.39
CA LEU A 347 -27.73 20.33 27.69
C LEU A 347 -26.40 20.25 28.47
N ASP A 348 -26.26 19.21 29.29
CA ASP A 348 -25.03 18.95 30.05
C ASP A 348 -23.83 18.74 29.08
N GLN A 349 -22.66 19.13 29.56
CA GLN A 349 -21.41 19.01 28.81
C GLN A 349 -21.12 17.56 28.39
N LYS A 350 -21.50 16.56 29.22
CA LYS A 350 -21.34 15.14 28.90
C LYS A 350 -22.21 14.73 27.71
N ILE A 351 -23.45 15.24 27.63
CA ILE A 351 -24.38 14.99 26.55
C ILE A 351 -23.85 15.60 25.25
N ASN A 352 -23.36 16.85 25.30
CA ASN A 352 -22.74 17.49 24.15
C ASN A 352 -21.47 16.77 23.69
N ALA A 353 -20.66 16.23 24.60
CA ALA A 353 -19.49 15.43 24.25
C ALA A 353 -19.84 14.12 23.57
N GLN A 354 -20.88 13.42 24.06
CA GLN A 354 -21.40 12.20 23.44
C GLN A 354 -21.99 12.47 22.05
N PHE A 355 -22.76 13.53 21.92
CA PHE A 355 -23.29 13.99 20.64
C PHE A 355 -22.20 14.21 19.60
N LYS A 356 -21.10 14.91 19.99
CA LYS A 356 -19.98 15.12 19.07
C LYS A 356 -19.25 13.84 18.69
N LYS A 357 -19.22 12.84 19.56
CA LYS A 357 -18.64 11.52 19.23
C LYS A 357 -19.51 10.75 18.23
N GLU A 358 -20.82 10.79 18.40
CA GLU A 358 -21.75 10.15 17.47
C GLU A 358 -21.74 10.85 16.12
N LEU A 359 -21.83 12.18 16.10
CA LEU A 359 -21.76 12.98 14.90
C LEU A 359 -20.42 12.78 14.14
N LYS A 360 -19.30 12.67 14.87
CA LYS A 360 -17.99 12.34 14.30
C LYS A 360 -18.04 11.08 13.43
N HIS A 361 -18.66 10.02 13.95
CA HIS A 361 -18.74 8.74 13.22
C HIS A 361 -19.49 8.90 11.89
N ASN A 362 -20.62 9.58 11.90
CA ASN A 362 -21.42 9.82 10.69
C ASN A 362 -20.66 10.69 9.67
N ILE A 363 -19.96 11.72 10.14
CA ILE A 363 -19.14 12.57 9.27
C ILE A 363 -18.01 11.76 8.62
N TYR A 364 -17.32 10.89 9.36
CA TYR A 364 -16.26 10.02 8.79
C TYR A 364 -16.81 9.11 7.69
N ILE A 365 -18.01 8.56 7.84
CA ILE A 365 -18.66 7.75 6.81
C ILE A 365 -18.90 8.57 5.53
N ILE A 366 -19.43 9.80 5.67
CA ILE A 366 -19.67 10.68 4.51
C ILE A 366 -18.34 11.10 3.85
N MET A 367 -17.30 11.24 4.64
CA MET A 367 -15.96 11.65 4.18
C MET A 367 -15.04 10.49 3.78
N ASP A 368 -15.53 9.27 3.69
CA ASP A 368 -14.69 8.09 3.44
C ASP A 368 -13.75 8.25 2.23
N ASN A 369 -14.26 8.83 1.15
CA ASN A 369 -13.50 9.08 -0.07
C ASN A 369 -13.01 10.54 -0.23
N ALA A 370 -13.14 11.38 0.80
CA ALA A 370 -12.75 12.78 0.73
C ALA A 370 -11.34 12.99 1.32
N SER A 371 -10.34 13.10 0.43
CA SER A 371 -8.94 13.34 0.78
C SER A 371 -8.35 14.61 0.16
N THR A 372 -9.16 15.39 -0.55
CA THR A 372 -8.78 16.65 -1.19
C THR A 372 -9.84 17.73 -0.95
N ASP A 373 -9.46 19.01 -1.10
CA ASP A 373 -10.41 20.12 -0.96
C ASP A 373 -11.58 20.03 -1.95
N THR A 374 -11.34 19.58 -3.18
CA THR A 374 -12.40 19.39 -4.17
C THR A 374 -13.43 18.34 -3.72
N GLN A 375 -12.96 17.23 -3.18
CA GLN A 375 -13.82 16.16 -2.66
C GLN A 375 -14.55 16.59 -1.38
N LEU A 376 -13.86 17.31 -0.48
CA LEU A 376 -14.49 17.91 0.70
C LEU A 376 -15.63 18.84 0.30
N ASN A 377 -15.40 19.74 -0.65
CA ASN A 377 -16.41 20.69 -1.12
C ASN A 377 -17.66 20.02 -1.67
N ALA A 378 -17.52 18.86 -2.29
CA ALA A 378 -18.65 18.09 -2.83
C ALA A 378 -19.53 17.48 -1.72
N VAL A 379 -18.95 17.13 -0.56
CA VAL A 379 -19.66 16.46 0.55
C VAL A 379 -20.14 17.42 1.64
N LEU A 380 -19.60 18.64 1.73
CA LEU A 380 -19.98 19.62 2.74
C LEU A 380 -21.49 19.92 2.82
N PRO A 381 -22.25 20.04 1.71
CA PRO A 381 -23.70 20.21 1.77
C PRO A 381 -24.40 19.05 2.47
N SER A 382 -24.03 17.81 2.17
CA SER A 382 -24.59 16.62 2.81
C SER A 382 -24.21 16.54 4.29
N ILE A 383 -23.00 16.95 4.65
CA ILE A 383 -22.55 17.03 6.05
C ILE A 383 -23.34 18.09 6.81
N SER A 384 -23.66 19.25 6.20
CA SER A 384 -24.46 20.28 6.86
C SER A 384 -25.86 19.80 7.20
N GLU A 385 -26.50 19.04 6.32
CA GLU A 385 -27.82 18.43 6.59
C GLU A 385 -27.70 17.34 7.67
N GLU A 386 -26.67 16.51 7.66
CA GLU A 386 -26.43 15.50 8.70
C GLU A 386 -26.27 16.15 10.08
N VAL A 387 -25.54 17.26 10.18
CA VAL A 387 -25.38 18.02 11.43
C VAL A 387 -26.73 18.56 11.92
N ILE A 388 -27.59 19.07 11.02
CA ILE A 388 -28.92 19.58 11.36
C ILE A 388 -29.79 18.43 11.88
N VAL A 389 -29.90 17.34 11.12
CA VAL A 389 -30.72 16.17 11.47
C VAL A 389 -30.28 15.59 12.81
N HIS A 390 -29.00 15.41 13.01
CA HIS A 390 -28.45 14.84 14.25
C HIS A 390 -28.68 15.78 15.45
N THR A 391 -28.62 17.10 15.24
CA THR A 391 -28.93 18.10 16.27
C THR A 391 -30.42 18.09 16.62
N GLU A 392 -31.31 17.98 15.63
CA GLU A 392 -32.75 17.89 15.88
C GLU A 392 -33.12 16.62 16.63
N GLN A 393 -32.55 15.48 16.28
CA GLN A 393 -32.71 14.21 17.01
C GLN A 393 -32.26 14.34 18.48
N LEU A 394 -31.16 15.05 18.72
CA LEU A 394 -30.69 15.31 20.07
C LEU A 394 -31.69 16.18 20.86
N LEU A 395 -32.20 17.26 20.25
CA LEU A 395 -33.17 18.16 20.88
C LEU A 395 -34.49 17.45 21.21
N GLU A 396 -35.01 16.64 20.25
CA GLU A 396 -36.20 15.82 20.44
C GLU A 396 -36.01 14.82 21.60
N LYS A 397 -34.89 14.13 21.66
CA LYS A 397 -34.55 13.15 22.72
C LYS A 397 -34.58 13.76 24.14
N TYR A 398 -34.28 15.03 24.25
CA TYR A 398 -34.24 15.75 25.54
C TYR A 398 -35.40 16.75 25.73
N ASP A 399 -36.45 16.61 24.93
CA ASP A 399 -37.67 17.39 24.97
C ASP A 399 -37.41 18.91 24.91
N LYS A 400 -36.59 19.32 23.95
CA LYS A 400 -36.21 20.68 23.64
C LYS A 400 -36.85 21.17 22.37
N ASP A 401 -36.99 22.49 22.23
CA ASP A 401 -37.55 23.12 21.05
C ASP A 401 -36.71 22.77 19.79
N PRO A 402 -37.35 22.50 18.64
CA PRO A 402 -36.66 22.22 17.38
C PRO A 402 -35.90 23.45 16.90
N LEU A 403 -34.94 23.23 16.00
CA LEU A 403 -34.19 24.30 15.35
C LEU A 403 -35.10 25.16 14.47
N THR A 404 -34.99 26.49 14.57
CA THR A 404 -35.62 27.41 13.63
C THR A 404 -34.95 27.38 12.28
N GLU A 405 -35.66 27.76 11.20
CA GLU A 405 -35.04 27.80 9.85
C GLU A 405 -33.84 28.75 9.77
N ASP A 406 -33.87 29.86 10.48
CA ASP A 406 -32.73 30.79 10.54
C ASP A 406 -31.49 30.13 11.16
N VAL A 407 -31.67 29.30 12.19
CA VAL A 407 -30.55 28.56 12.81
C VAL A 407 -30.06 27.46 11.88
N LYS A 408 -30.94 26.76 11.18
CA LYS A 408 -30.54 25.75 10.19
C LYS A 408 -29.73 26.37 9.05
N GLU A 409 -30.16 27.52 8.56
CA GLU A 409 -29.43 28.25 7.52
C GLU A 409 -28.06 28.73 8.02
N LEU A 410 -27.97 29.17 9.27
CA LEU A 410 -26.70 29.53 9.90
C LEU A 410 -25.74 28.32 9.96
N ILE A 411 -26.24 27.14 10.34
CA ILE A 411 -25.45 25.90 10.38
C ILE A 411 -24.95 25.55 8.97
N ARG A 412 -25.85 25.60 7.96
CA ARG A 412 -25.46 25.36 6.55
C ARG A 412 -24.34 26.29 6.12
N ASN A 413 -24.47 27.57 6.38
CA ASN A 413 -23.49 28.59 6.02
C ASN A 413 -22.14 28.40 6.73
N GLN A 414 -22.16 28.05 8.02
CA GLN A 414 -20.93 27.80 8.78
C GLN A 414 -20.17 26.57 8.28
N ILE A 415 -20.88 25.49 7.98
CA ILE A 415 -20.25 24.24 7.52
C ILE A 415 -19.82 24.36 6.06
N THR A 416 -20.65 24.90 5.17
CA THR A 416 -20.25 25.10 3.77
C THR A 416 -19.17 26.15 3.60
N GLY A 417 -19.04 27.09 4.53
CA GLY A 417 -17.92 28.05 4.60
C GLY A 417 -16.56 27.39 4.76
N LEU A 418 -16.51 26.17 5.32
CA LEU A 418 -15.26 25.38 5.47
C LEU A 418 -14.67 24.91 4.14
N ARG A 419 -15.34 25.14 3.00
CA ARG A 419 -14.77 24.92 1.68
C ARG A 419 -13.52 25.75 1.39
N ASP A 420 -13.40 26.92 2.05
CA ASP A 420 -12.20 27.75 1.95
C ASP A 420 -11.06 27.12 2.77
N PRO A 421 -9.94 26.73 2.15
CA PRO A 421 -8.77 26.21 2.86
C PRO A 421 -8.19 27.17 3.89
N GLU A 422 -8.39 28.49 3.69
CA GLU A 422 -7.92 29.56 4.57
C GLU A 422 -8.99 30.02 5.60
N HIS A 423 -10.10 29.29 5.69
CA HIS A 423 -11.11 29.53 6.72
C HIS A 423 -10.47 29.46 8.12
N LYS A 424 -10.74 30.45 8.97
CA LYS A 424 -10.09 30.63 10.28
C LYS A 424 -10.11 29.36 11.14
N VAL A 425 -11.23 28.63 11.14
CA VAL A 425 -11.35 27.38 11.91
C VAL A 425 -10.43 26.31 11.36
N ARG A 426 -10.38 26.13 10.04
CA ARG A 426 -9.49 25.15 9.40
C ARG A 426 -8.02 25.45 9.67
N VAL A 427 -7.62 26.72 9.53
CA VAL A 427 -6.24 27.17 9.81
C VAL A 427 -5.84 26.89 11.26
N ILE A 428 -6.68 27.27 12.25
CA ILE A 428 -6.40 27.06 13.67
C ILE A 428 -6.33 25.55 13.98
N VAL A 429 -7.25 24.75 13.47
CA VAL A 429 -7.26 23.30 13.71
C VAL A 429 -6.02 22.67 13.10
N ARG A 430 -5.70 22.97 11.85
CA ARG A 430 -4.49 22.49 11.16
C ARG A 430 -3.23 22.84 11.96
N GLN A 431 -3.11 24.07 12.40
CA GLN A 431 -1.97 24.51 13.20
C GLN A 431 -1.85 23.72 14.51
N ARG A 432 -2.95 23.54 15.25
CA ARG A 432 -2.95 22.78 16.52
C ARG A 432 -2.57 21.31 16.32
N VAL A 433 -3.04 20.69 15.23
CA VAL A 433 -2.67 19.30 14.87
C VAL A 433 -1.19 19.21 14.54
N LEU A 434 -0.67 20.10 13.70
CA LEU A 434 0.74 20.09 13.31
C LEU A 434 1.67 20.43 14.49
N GLU A 435 1.31 21.34 15.36
CA GLU A 435 2.08 21.63 16.59
C GLU A 435 2.13 20.43 17.52
N PHE A 436 0.99 19.75 17.72
CA PHE A 436 0.95 18.53 18.51
C PHE A 436 1.85 17.43 17.92
N LEU A 437 1.79 17.21 16.62
CA LEU A 437 2.65 16.23 15.93
C LEU A 437 4.13 16.62 16.01
N LYS A 438 4.45 17.92 15.88
CA LYS A 438 5.82 18.43 16.03
C LYS A 438 6.37 18.14 17.42
N ASP A 439 5.59 18.41 18.45
CA ASP A 439 6.01 18.19 19.84
C ASP A 439 6.32 16.71 20.11
N ILE A 440 5.52 15.80 19.52
CA ILE A 440 5.77 14.36 19.60
C ILE A 440 7.06 13.98 18.90
N LEU A 441 7.34 14.53 17.71
CA LEU A 441 8.56 14.25 16.95
C LEU A 441 9.82 14.77 17.64
N VAL A 442 9.75 15.94 18.28
CA VAL A 442 10.89 16.55 19.01
C VAL A 442 11.17 15.80 20.31
N CYS A 443 10.12 15.38 21.04
CA CYS A 443 10.27 14.71 22.33
C CYS A 443 10.50 13.19 22.20
N GLY A 444 10.47 12.63 21.00
CA GLY A 444 10.67 11.19 20.77
C GLY A 444 9.57 10.29 21.32
N GLY A 445 8.36 10.81 21.45
CA GLY A 445 7.21 10.15 22.07
C GLY A 445 6.99 10.62 23.52
N GLY A 446 6.02 10.02 24.14
CA GLY A 446 5.57 10.38 25.49
C GLY A 446 4.12 10.83 25.48
N SER A 447 3.44 10.69 26.63
CA SER A 447 2.04 11.09 26.74
C SER A 447 1.94 12.62 26.65
N ARG A 448 1.32 13.11 25.60
CA ARG A 448 1.00 14.51 25.42
C ARG A 448 -0.49 14.72 25.56
N GLN A 449 -0.86 15.84 26.17
CA GLN A 449 -2.26 16.21 26.28
C GLN A 449 -2.78 16.64 24.90
N VAL A 450 -3.92 16.07 24.51
CA VAL A 450 -4.59 16.42 23.26
C VAL A 450 -4.96 17.93 23.28
N PRO A 451 -4.72 18.66 22.18
CA PRO A 451 -5.03 20.07 22.10
C PRO A 451 -6.50 20.39 22.40
N ILE A 452 -6.73 21.56 22.98
CA ILE A 452 -8.07 22.03 23.30
C ILE A 452 -8.93 22.07 22.03
N GLY A 453 -10.15 21.52 22.11
CA GLY A 453 -11.09 21.41 21.00
C GLY A 453 -10.96 20.15 20.14
N LEU A 454 -9.92 19.33 20.36
CA LEU A 454 -9.70 18.08 19.62
C LEU A 454 -9.99 16.81 20.44
N SER A 455 -10.58 16.94 21.62
CA SER A 455 -10.85 15.81 22.51
C SER A 455 -11.74 14.72 21.90
N ALA A 456 -12.68 15.10 21.02
CA ALA A 456 -13.54 14.14 20.32
C ALA A 456 -12.75 13.27 19.32
N LEU A 457 -11.58 13.72 18.88
CA LEU A 457 -10.69 13.07 17.92
C LEU A 457 -9.37 12.57 18.54
N ALA A 458 -9.35 12.44 19.88
CA ALA A 458 -8.14 12.06 20.61
C ALA A 458 -7.56 10.71 20.14
N GLU A 459 -8.42 9.73 19.85
CA GLU A 459 -8.01 8.40 19.41
C GLU A 459 -7.36 8.46 18.01
N GLU A 460 -8.00 9.14 17.08
CA GLU A 460 -7.51 9.31 15.70
C GLU A 460 -6.20 10.11 15.67
N LEU A 461 -6.14 11.20 16.41
CA LEU A 461 -4.94 12.02 16.50
C LEU A 461 -3.77 11.27 17.13
N THR A 462 -4.01 10.48 18.16
CA THR A 462 -2.99 9.66 18.81
C THR A 462 -2.52 8.54 17.88
N SER A 463 -3.42 7.92 17.13
CA SER A 463 -3.09 6.90 16.12
C SER A 463 -2.20 7.47 15.02
N VAL A 464 -2.57 8.62 14.45
CA VAL A 464 -1.76 9.32 13.44
C VAL A 464 -0.37 9.67 14.00
N ALA A 465 -0.32 10.21 15.22
CA ALA A 465 0.94 10.58 15.87
C ALA A 465 1.86 9.36 16.09
N GLY A 466 1.31 8.24 16.56
CA GLY A 466 2.05 7.01 16.76
C GLY A 466 2.60 6.43 15.45
N THR A 467 1.81 6.48 14.40
CA THR A 467 2.22 6.03 13.06
C THR A 467 3.32 6.93 12.48
N LEU A 468 3.14 8.25 12.56
CA LEU A 468 4.15 9.22 12.14
C LEU A 468 5.46 9.03 12.88
N LEU A 469 5.41 8.90 14.20
CA LEU A 469 6.58 8.71 15.03
C LEU A 469 7.35 7.44 14.63
N ARG A 470 6.65 6.34 14.38
CA ARG A 470 7.27 5.08 13.96
C ARG A 470 8.01 5.22 12.65
N TYR A 471 7.41 5.83 11.62
CA TYR A 471 8.06 6.06 10.33
C TYR A 471 9.29 6.97 10.47
N VAL A 472 9.15 8.08 11.18
CA VAL A 472 10.22 9.03 11.42
C VAL A 472 11.36 8.42 12.23
N MET A 473 11.08 7.62 13.24
CA MET A 473 12.12 6.96 14.04
C MET A 473 12.93 5.97 13.22
N HIS A 474 12.30 5.16 12.39
CA HIS A 474 13.01 4.24 11.50
C HIS A 474 13.86 5.02 10.49
N ASN A 475 13.29 5.98 9.81
CA ASN A 475 13.99 6.83 8.84
C ASN A 475 15.20 7.54 9.47
N LYS A 476 15.02 8.15 10.64
CA LYS A 476 16.14 8.75 11.39
C LYS A 476 17.21 7.73 11.76
N ALA A 477 16.82 6.53 12.19
CA ALA A 477 17.80 5.49 12.52
C ALA A 477 18.68 5.12 11.32
N VAL A 478 18.12 5.10 10.12
CA VAL A 478 18.86 4.81 8.88
C VAL A 478 19.71 6.01 8.44
N PHE A 479 19.16 7.22 8.39
CA PHE A 479 19.72 8.37 7.66
C PHE A 479 20.25 9.51 8.54
N THR A 480 20.29 9.37 9.86
CA THR A 480 20.71 10.46 10.76
C THR A 480 22.09 11.03 10.39
N GLU A 481 23.05 10.19 10.02
CA GLU A 481 24.40 10.65 9.67
C GLU A 481 24.39 11.54 8.42
N HIS A 482 23.65 11.16 7.40
CA HIS A 482 23.46 11.98 6.19
C HIS A 482 22.81 13.33 6.51
N TYR A 483 21.79 13.34 7.38
CA TYR A 483 21.15 14.58 7.80
C TYR A 483 22.08 15.50 8.58
N PHE A 484 22.90 14.94 9.47
CA PHE A 484 23.91 15.70 10.18
C PHE A 484 24.94 16.33 9.26
N ASP A 485 25.44 15.57 8.30
CA ASP A 485 26.43 16.05 7.35
C ASP A 485 25.89 17.16 6.49
N ILE A 486 24.66 17.02 5.95
CA ILE A 486 23.99 18.05 5.17
C ILE A 486 23.79 19.33 6.00
N ILE A 487 23.26 19.24 7.21
CA ILE A 487 23.00 20.41 8.05
C ILE A 487 24.31 21.08 8.46
N ARG A 488 25.37 20.30 8.77
CA ARG A 488 26.67 20.84 9.07
C ARG A 488 27.28 21.58 7.85
N GLU A 489 27.10 21.07 6.64
CA GLU A 489 27.52 21.75 5.41
C GLU A 489 26.78 23.07 5.21
N GLU A 490 25.49 23.11 5.49
CA GLU A 490 24.65 24.32 5.34
C GLU A 490 24.93 25.39 6.40
N LEU A 491 25.43 25.00 7.58
CA LEU A 491 25.80 25.92 8.66
C LEU A 491 27.23 26.48 8.51
N ASN A 492 28.09 25.88 7.68
CA ASN A 492 29.46 26.35 7.39
C ASN A 492 29.48 27.39 6.30
#